data_9f7bcdb74295c4a740432a6201ec6dd3
#
_entry.id   9f7bcdb74295c4a740432a6201ec6dd3
#
_cell.length_a   1.000
_cell.length_b   1.000
_cell.length_c   1.000
_cell.angle_alpha   90.00
_cell.angle_beta   90.00
_cell.angle_gamma   90.00
#
_symmetry.space_group_name_H-M   'P 1'
#
loop_
_entity.id
_entity.type
_entity.pdbx_description
1 polymer ?
#
loop_
_entity_poly.entity_id
_entity_poly.type
_entity_poly.pdbx_seq_one_letter_code
_entity_poly.pdbx_strand_id
1 'polypeptide(L)'
;LLDEVNKLYDSKPGDDATACVIKIRKRVPMNLLFGPPSNRDDANRMMALFFSKEGKHIICGGTTSTIAAKYLGKPLKPSLNFVRSDVPPIAEIEGVDLVTEGVITVNKVVEYARDAIGENKLYEKWSFGHDGASLICRLLFEEATDINFYVGRAINPAHQNPDLPINFNIKMNLVEELSACLKKMGKRIKVSYF
;
A
#
# COMPACT_ATOMS: atom_id res chain seq x y z
N LEU A 1 -11.91 -26.93 11.27
CA LEU A 1 -11.11 -27.56 12.32
C LEU A 1 -11.82 -27.46 13.68
N LEU A 2 -12.17 -26.25 14.14
CA LEU A 2 -12.89 -26.05 15.41
C LEU A 2 -14.19 -26.82 15.46
N ASP A 3 -14.97 -26.82 14.38
CA ASP A 3 -16.23 -27.59 14.28
C ASP A 3 -16.00 -29.09 14.37
N GLU A 4 -14.92 -29.61 13.80
CA GLU A 4 -14.58 -31.04 13.92
C GLU A 4 -14.10 -31.42 15.31
N VAL A 5 -13.30 -30.55 15.94
CA VAL A 5 -12.89 -30.76 17.34
C VAL A 5 -14.10 -30.72 18.28
N ASN A 6 -15.01 -29.77 18.10
CA ASN A 6 -16.24 -29.68 18.89
C ASN A 6 -17.13 -30.91 18.71
N LYS A 7 -17.26 -31.47 17.51
CA LYS A 7 -18.01 -32.71 17.25
C LYS A 7 -17.35 -33.92 17.91
N LEU A 8 -16.04 -34.05 17.81
CA LEU A 8 -15.29 -35.17 18.39
C LEU A 8 -15.36 -35.21 19.93
N TYR A 9 -15.44 -34.05 20.56
CA TYR A 9 -15.46 -33.91 22.03
C TYR A 9 -16.80 -33.49 22.60
N ASP A 10 -17.90 -33.62 21.83
CA ASP A 10 -19.25 -33.28 22.24
C ASP A 10 -19.36 -31.88 22.88
N SER A 11 -18.72 -30.90 22.22
CA SER A 11 -18.61 -29.50 22.66
C SER A 11 -17.93 -29.28 24.02
N LYS A 12 -17.21 -30.26 24.51
CA LYS A 12 -16.37 -30.20 25.73
C LYS A 12 -14.99 -30.70 25.44
N PRO A 13 -14.08 -29.87 24.88
CA PRO A 13 -12.73 -30.30 24.59
C PRO A 13 -12.05 -30.84 25.86
N GLY A 14 -11.57 -32.05 25.78
CA GLY A 14 -10.93 -32.77 26.89
C GLY A 14 -9.45 -32.50 27.05
N ASP A 15 -8.83 -31.85 26.05
CA ASP A 15 -7.40 -31.58 26.03
C ASP A 15 -7.11 -30.40 25.07
N ASP A 16 -5.86 -29.89 25.09
CA ASP A 16 -5.40 -28.83 24.22
C ASP A 16 -5.34 -29.29 22.75
N ALA A 17 -5.76 -28.42 21.84
CA ALA A 17 -5.70 -28.66 20.41
C ALA A 17 -4.78 -27.62 19.72
N THR A 18 -3.77 -28.10 19.00
CA THR A 18 -2.86 -27.24 18.23
C THR A 18 -3.02 -27.50 16.74
N ALA A 19 -3.17 -26.43 15.97
CA ALA A 19 -3.20 -26.49 14.52
C ALA A 19 -2.04 -25.68 13.92
N CYS A 20 -1.33 -26.27 12.97
CA CYS A 20 -0.28 -25.59 12.20
C CYS A 20 -0.65 -25.58 10.71
N VAL A 21 -0.72 -24.40 10.11
CA VAL A 21 -0.98 -24.25 8.68
C VAL A 21 0.27 -23.69 8.00
N ILE A 22 0.85 -24.47 7.08
CA ILE A 22 2.00 -24.05 6.26
C ILE A 22 1.52 -23.76 4.85
N LYS A 23 1.63 -22.50 4.41
CA LYS A 23 1.30 -22.07 3.05
C LYS A 23 2.57 -21.77 2.26
N ILE A 24 2.86 -22.60 1.27
CA ILE A 24 3.96 -22.37 0.31
C ILE A 24 3.38 -21.63 -0.90
N ARG A 25 4.00 -20.49 -1.27
CA ARG A 25 3.61 -19.73 -2.46
C ARG A 25 4.83 -19.12 -3.14
N LYS A 26 4.69 -18.82 -4.44
CA LYS A 26 5.72 -18.11 -5.20
C LYS A 26 5.94 -16.73 -4.60
N ARG A 27 7.18 -16.21 -4.75
CA ARG A 27 7.51 -14.83 -4.39
C ARG A 27 6.80 -13.87 -5.34
N VAL A 28 6.12 -12.87 -4.76
CA VAL A 28 5.41 -11.80 -5.48
C VAL A 28 5.89 -10.46 -4.93
N PRO A 29 6.94 -9.86 -5.51
CA PRO A 29 7.44 -8.55 -5.09
C PRO A 29 6.51 -7.44 -5.59
N MET A 30 6.36 -6.40 -4.76
CA MET A 30 5.65 -5.17 -5.11
C MET A 30 6.48 -3.97 -4.74
N ASN A 31 6.40 -2.94 -5.55
CA ASN A 31 7.14 -1.70 -5.39
C ASN A 31 6.14 -0.56 -5.27
N LEU A 32 6.18 0.19 -4.18
CA LEU A 32 5.29 1.31 -3.94
C LEU A 32 6.09 2.60 -3.81
N LEU A 33 5.81 3.54 -4.70
CA LEU A 33 6.41 4.86 -4.75
C LEU A 33 5.46 5.89 -4.15
N PHE A 34 5.91 6.61 -3.10
CA PHE A 34 5.09 7.55 -2.35
C PHE A 34 5.79 8.88 -2.11
N GLY A 35 5.35 9.90 -2.81
CA GLY A 35 5.88 11.25 -2.73
C GLY A 35 7.14 11.49 -3.60
N PRO A 36 7.37 12.74 -4.03
CA PRO A 36 8.58 13.13 -4.75
C PRO A 36 9.78 13.24 -3.81
N PRO A 37 11.02 13.08 -4.31
CA PRO A 37 12.23 13.24 -3.54
C PRO A 37 12.40 14.67 -3.04
N SER A 38 13.11 14.85 -1.91
CA SER A 38 13.40 16.19 -1.35
C SER A 38 14.28 17.04 -2.27
N ASN A 39 15.26 16.41 -2.92
CA ASN A 39 16.07 17.04 -3.96
C ASN A 39 15.56 16.63 -5.35
N ARG A 40 15.25 17.61 -6.20
CA ARG A 40 14.81 17.36 -7.58
C ARG A 40 15.81 16.58 -8.42
N ASP A 41 17.09 16.73 -8.15
CA ASP A 41 18.18 16.03 -8.86
C ASP A 41 18.15 14.51 -8.59
N ASP A 42 17.62 14.08 -7.44
CA ASP A 42 17.45 12.69 -7.11
C ASP A 42 16.26 12.02 -7.81
N ALA A 43 15.41 12.77 -8.51
CA ALA A 43 14.20 12.22 -9.13
C ALA A 43 14.53 11.10 -10.14
N ASN A 44 15.52 11.31 -11.01
CA ASN A 44 15.92 10.29 -11.99
C ASN A 44 16.50 9.05 -11.32
N ARG A 45 17.29 9.22 -10.26
CA ARG A 45 17.85 8.10 -9.47
C ARG A 45 16.76 7.30 -8.78
N MET A 46 15.79 7.98 -8.16
CA MET A 46 14.65 7.36 -7.51
C MET A 46 13.82 6.56 -8.51
N MET A 47 13.49 7.13 -9.68
CA MET A 47 12.75 6.45 -10.74
C MET A 47 13.53 5.25 -11.32
N ALA A 48 14.83 5.40 -11.58
CA ALA A 48 15.67 4.31 -12.06
C ALA A 48 15.69 3.13 -11.08
N LEU A 49 15.84 3.40 -9.79
CA LEU A 49 15.81 2.37 -8.75
C LEU A 49 14.43 1.72 -8.63
N PHE A 50 13.36 2.49 -8.70
CA PHE A 50 11.99 2.00 -8.62
C PHE A 50 11.66 1.08 -9.80
N PHE A 51 11.86 1.54 -11.04
CA PHE A 51 11.53 0.77 -12.24
C PHE A 51 12.51 -0.37 -12.56
N SER A 52 13.71 -0.39 -11.95
CA SER A 52 14.64 -1.52 -12.10
C SER A 52 14.23 -2.77 -11.33
N LYS A 53 13.23 -2.69 -10.47
CA LYS A 53 12.82 -3.82 -9.64
C LYS A 53 11.78 -4.68 -10.35
N GLU A 54 11.91 -5.99 -10.12
CA GLU A 54 10.90 -6.95 -10.51
C GLU A 54 9.61 -6.77 -9.73
N GLY A 55 8.49 -7.16 -10.32
CA GLY A 55 7.18 -7.14 -9.70
C GLY A 55 6.32 -5.95 -10.10
N LYS A 56 5.18 -5.82 -9.44
CA LYS A 56 4.21 -4.75 -9.73
C LYS A 56 4.70 -3.40 -9.19
N HIS A 57 4.34 -2.35 -9.92
CA HIS A 57 4.69 -0.96 -9.62
C HIS A 57 3.44 -0.16 -9.28
N ILE A 58 3.39 0.37 -8.05
CA ILE A 58 2.29 1.19 -7.53
C ILE A 58 2.83 2.59 -7.27
N ILE A 59 2.15 3.62 -7.76
CA ILE A 59 2.53 5.02 -7.56
C ILE A 59 1.41 5.76 -6.82
N CYS A 60 1.76 6.38 -5.68
CA CYS A 60 0.86 7.15 -4.85
C CYS A 60 1.27 8.63 -4.85
N GLY A 61 0.42 9.49 -5.44
CA GLY A 61 0.58 10.93 -5.45
C GLY A 61 0.68 11.55 -6.85
N GLY A 62 -0.11 12.61 -7.09
CA GLY A 62 -0.18 13.26 -8.39
C GLY A 62 1.15 13.82 -8.90
N THR A 63 1.90 14.55 -8.06
CA THR A 63 3.24 15.05 -8.41
C THR A 63 4.20 13.90 -8.72
N THR A 64 4.16 12.83 -7.92
CA THR A 64 4.99 11.64 -8.12
C THR A 64 4.66 10.95 -9.44
N SER A 65 3.38 10.83 -9.76
CA SER A 65 2.89 10.25 -11.01
C SER A 65 3.33 11.07 -12.23
N THR A 66 3.32 12.41 -12.12
CA THR A 66 3.81 13.30 -13.18
C THR A 66 5.31 13.10 -13.43
N ILE A 67 6.11 12.95 -12.36
CA ILE A 67 7.56 12.67 -12.48
C ILE A 67 7.78 11.30 -13.13
N ALA A 68 7.04 10.29 -12.73
CA ALA A 68 7.14 8.94 -13.29
C ALA A 68 6.73 8.90 -14.77
N ALA A 69 5.64 9.56 -15.14
CA ALA A 69 5.18 9.68 -16.51
C ALA A 69 6.23 10.34 -17.40
N LYS A 70 6.84 11.44 -16.92
CA LYS A 70 7.95 12.12 -17.62
C LYS A 70 9.18 11.22 -17.76
N TYR A 71 9.55 10.50 -16.71
CA TYR A 71 10.68 9.57 -16.74
C TYR A 71 10.49 8.46 -17.78
N LEU A 72 9.27 7.88 -17.85
CA LEU A 72 8.93 6.84 -18.81
C LEU A 72 8.68 7.37 -20.23
N GLY A 73 8.53 8.68 -20.42
CA GLY A 73 8.10 9.27 -21.70
C GLY A 73 6.68 8.87 -22.09
N LYS A 74 5.82 8.61 -21.12
CA LYS A 74 4.44 8.14 -21.29
C LYS A 74 3.42 9.16 -20.77
N PRO A 75 2.22 9.27 -21.38
CA PRO A 75 1.18 10.16 -20.89
C PRO A 75 0.59 9.66 -19.56
N LEU A 76 0.29 10.60 -18.66
CA LEU A 76 -0.55 10.36 -17.48
C LEU A 76 -2.01 10.60 -17.89
N LYS A 77 -2.83 9.57 -17.86
CA LYS A 77 -4.25 9.60 -18.22
C LYS A 77 -5.11 9.49 -16.95
N PRO A 78 -5.84 10.53 -16.55
CA PRO A 78 -6.78 10.42 -15.45
C PRO A 78 -7.88 9.41 -15.79
N SER A 79 -8.20 8.52 -14.86
CA SER A 79 -9.39 7.69 -14.99
C SER A 79 -10.63 8.51 -14.67
N LEU A 80 -11.62 8.48 -15.55
CA LEU A 80 -12.90 9.16 -15.35
C LEU A 80 -13.88 8.35 -14.47
N ASN A 81 -13.48 7.14 -14.08
CA ASN A 81 -14.31 6.27 -13.24
C ASN A 81 -14.19 6.68 -11.78
N PHE A 82 -15.02 7.61 -11.34
CA PHE A 82 -15.19 7.95 -9.92
C PHE A 82 -16.02 6.87 -9.24
N VAL A 83 -15.38 6.08 -8.40
CA VAL A 83 -16.06 4.99 -7.70
C VAL A 83 -16.60 5.43 -6.35
N ARG A 84 -15.94 6.41 -5.70
CA ARG A 84 -16.31 6.91 -4.37
C ARG A 84 -15.92 8.38 -4.20
N SER A 85 -16.73 9.11 -3.41
CA SER A 85 -16.48 10.54 -3.11
C SER A 85 -15.38 10.79 -2.09
N ASP A 86 -15.06 9.77 -1.27
CA ASP A 86 -14.07 9.84 -0.18
C ASP A 86 -12.67 9.37 -0.58
N VAL A 87 -12.51 8.82 -1.79
CA VAL A 87 -11.22 8.39 -2.34
C VAL A 87 -11.02 9.00 -3.72
N PRO A 88 -9.93 9.75 -3.95
CA PRO A 88 -9.66 10.35 -5.25
C PRO A 88 -9.53 9.34 -6.39
N PRO A 89 -9.79 9.75 -7.64
CA PRO A 89 -9.75 8.87 -8.79
C PRO A 89 -8.35 8.29 -9.02
N ILE A 90 -8.30 7.11 -9.60
CA ILE A 90 -7.08 6.48 -10.10
C ILE A 90 -6.67 7.10 -11.44
N ALA A 91 -5.38 6.96 -11.78
CA ALA A 91 -4.86 7.34 -13.09
C ALA A 91 -4.12 6.16 -13.74
N GLU A 92 -3.75 6.30 -15.01
CA GLU A 92 -3.06 5.28 -15.79
C GLU A 92 -1.77 5.84 -16.39
N ILE A 93 -0.70 5.08 -16.28
CA ILE A 93 0.57 5.27 -16.98
C ILE A 93 0.96 3.92 -17.58
N GLU A 94 1.22 3.86 -18.87
CA GLU A 94 1.67 2.62 -19.50
C GLU A 94 2.97 2.12 -18.87
N GLY A 95 2.98 0.87 -18.38
CA GLY A 95 4.11 0.28 -17.65
C GLY A 95 4.04 0.45 -16.13
N VAL A 96 2.94 0.98 -15.59
CA VAL A 96 2.67 1.06 -14.15
C VAL A 96 1.37 0.32 -13.84
N ASP A 97 1.38 -0.54 -12.83
CA ASP A 97 0.24 -1.40 -12.51
C ASP A 97 -0.90 -0.64 -11.82
N LEU A 98 -0.57 0.38 -11.01
CA LEU A 98 -1.57 1.19 -10.33
C LEU A 98 -1.03 2.58 -10.03
N VAL A 99 -1.83 3.61 -10.34
CA VAL A 99 -1.54 5.01 -10.02
C VAL A 99 -2.72 5.59 -9.24
N THR A 100 -2.44 6.13 -8.04
CA THR A 100 -3.46 6.71 -7.17
C THR A 100 -3.06 8.10 -6.69
N GLU A 101 -3.99 8.78 -6.02
CA GLU A 101 -3.68 9.93 -5.20
C GLU A 101 -2.72 9.50 -4.06
N GLY A 102 -2.17 10.46 -3.34
CA GLY A 102 -1.13 10.25 -2.33
C GLY A 102 -1.65 9.98 -0.92
N VAL A 103 -1.61 11.03 -0.08
CA VAL A 103 -1.78 10.92 1.37
C VAL A 103 -3.16 10.39 1.77
N ILE A 104 -4.24 10.84 1.13
CA ILE A 104 -5.61 10.44 1.46
C ILE A 104 -5.77 8.93 1.20
N THR A 105 -5.33 8.48 0.02
CA THR A 105 -5.40 7.06 -0.35
C THR A 105 -4.57 6.18 0.58
N VAL A 106 -3.31 6.55 0.85
CA VAL A 106 -2.43 5.77 1.74
C VAL A 106 -2.94 5.77 3.18
N ASN A 107 -3.51 6.87 3.68
CA ASN A 107 -4.16 6.91 4.99
C ASN A 107 -5.33 5.91 5.08
N LYS A 108 -6.13 5.80 4.01
CA LYS A 108 -7.22 4.82 3.95
C LYS A 108 -6.70 3.39 3.92
N VAL A 109 -5.59 3.13 3.23
CA VAL A 109 -4.92 1.82 3.25
C VAL A 109 -4.44 1.47 4.67
N VAL A 110 -3.89 2.44 5.42
CA VAL A 110 -3.49 2.23 6.82
C VAL A 110 -4.68 1.89 7.71
N GLU A 111 -5.81 2.57 7.54
CA GLU A 111 -7.06 2.26 8.26
C GLU A 111 -7.48 0.79 8.01
N TYR A 112 -7.51 0.37 6.75
CA TYR A 112 -7.82 -1.00 6.38
C TYR A 112 -6.78 -2.00 6.89
N ALA A 113 -5.50 -1.63 6.90
CA ALA A 113 -4.43 -2.49 7.42
C ALA A 113 -4.53 -2.72 8.94
N ARG A 114 -4.91 -1.69 9.70
CA ARG A 114 -5.17 -1.81 11.14
C ARG A 114 -6.33 -2.77 11.42
N ASP A 115 -7.43 -2.59 10.69
CA ASP A 115 -8.61 -3.43 10.83
C ASP A 115 -8.28 -4.89 10.45
N ALA A 116 -7.56 -5.10 9.35
CA ALA A 116 -7.22 -6.44 8.86
C ALA A 116 -6.32 -7.26 9.81
N ILE A 117 -5.46 -6.61 10.62
CA ILE A 117 -4.67 -7.30 11.66
C ILE A 117 -5.42 -7.42 13.00
N GLY A 118 -6.57 -6.78 13.13
CA GLY A 118 -7.46 -6.83 14.29
C GLY A 118 -8.66 -7.73 14.02
N GLU A 119 -9.84 -7.13 14.00
CA GLU A 119 -11.11 -7.84 13.85
C GLU A 119 -11.54 -8.08 12.40
N ASN A 120 -10.86 -7.43 11.43
CA ASN A 120 -11.13 -7.51 9.99
C ASN A 120 -12.59 -7.22 9.60
N LYS A 121 -13.24 -6.29 10.29
CA LYS A 121 -14.63 -5.88 10.03
C LYS A 121 -14.83 -5.17 8.71
N LEU A 122 -13.76 -4.58 8.18
CA LEU A 122 -13.78 -3.83 6.91
C LEU A 122 -13.38 -4.69 5.71
N TYR A 123 -13.27 -6.02 5.89
CA TYR A 123 -12.85 -6.95 4.82
C TYR A 123 -13.64 -6.74 3.53
N GLU A 124 -14.96 -6.77 3.57
CA GLU A 124 -15.80 -6.60 2.38
C GLU A 124 -15.60 -5.25 1.69
N LYS A 125 -15.33 -4.18 2.45
CA LYS A 125 -15.13 -2.84 1.89
C LYS A 125 -13.88 -2.75 1.04
N TRP A 126 -12.75 -3.30 1.51
CA TRP A 126 -11.51 -3.22 0.76
C TRP A 126 -11.31 -4.37 -0.23
N SER A 127 -11.81 -5.58 0.06
CA SER A 127 -11.62 -6.74 -0.82
C SER A 127 -12.46 -6.65 -2.10
N PHE A 128 -13.67 -6.09 -2.03
CA PHE A 128 -14.57 -5.90 -3.18
C PHE A 128 -14.62 -4.45 -3.69
N GLY A 129 -13.98 -3.52 -3.02
CA GLY A 129 -13.93 -2.12 -3.45
C GLY A 129 -13.15 -1.94 -4.76
N HIS A 130 -13.48 -0.88 -5.53
CA HIS A 130 -12.83 -0.55 -6.79
C HIS A 130 -12.08 0.79 -6.75
N ASP A 131 -12.03 1.43 -5.59
CA ASP A 131 -11.25 2.65 -5.36
C ASP A 131 -9.74 2.34 -5.19
N GLY A 132 -8.92 3.40 -5.29
CA GLY A 132 -7.45 3.27 -5.21
C GLY A 132 -6.95 2.60 -3.93
N ALA A 133 -7.58 2.87 -2.78
CA ALA A 133 -7.17 2.27 -1.51
C ALA A 133 -7.49 0.76 -1.48
N SER A 134 -8.67 0.37 -1.95
CA SER A 134 -9.08 -1.03 -2.06
C SER A 134 -8.18 -1.82 -3.01
N LEU A 135 -7.82 -1.23 -4.15
CA LEU A 135 -6.87 -1.84 -5.10
C LEU A 135 -5.49 -2.04 -4.48
N ILE A 136 -4.97 -1.03 -3.75
CA ILE A 136 -3.70 -1.15 -3.02
C ILE A 136 -3.79 -2.26 -1.96
N CYS A 137 -4.89 -2.33 -1.19
CA CYS A 137 -5.07 -3.35 -0.17
C CYS A 137 -5.00 -4.76 -0.76
N ARG A 138 -5.71 -5.04 -1.84
CA ARG A 138 -5.63 -6.36 -2.50
C ARG A 138 -4.22 -6.70 -2.94
N LEU A 139 -3.53 -5.75 -3.58
CA LEU A 139 -2.15 -5.95 -4.00
C LEU A 139 -1.22 -6.23 -2.82
N LEU A 140 -1.29 -5.42 -1.75
CA LEU A 140 -0.37 -5.53 -0.64
C LEU A 140 -0.74 -6.63 0.37
N PHE A 141 -2.03 -6.83 0.68
CA PHE A 141 -2.46 -7.75 1.73
C PHE A 141 -2.59 -9.18 1.21
N GLU A 142 -3.15 -9.36 0.00
CA GLU A 142 -3.44 -10.69 -0.53
C GLU A 142 -2.32 -11.21 -1.43
N GLU A 143 -1.85 -10.41 -2.40
CA GLU A 143 -0.93 -10.88 -3.42
C GLU A 143 0.54 -10.81 -2.98
N ALA A 144 0.98 -9.68 -2.43
CA ALA A 144 2.39 -9.44 -2.13
C ALA A 144 3.00 -10.44 -1.13
N THR A 145 4.27 -10.78 -1.34
CA THR A 145 5.13 -11.42 -0.35
C THR A 145 6.21 -10.46 0.15
N ASP A 146 6.71 -9.61 -0.74
CA ASP A 146 7.77 -8.64 -0.50
C ASP A 146 7.29 -7.27 -0.98
N ILE A 147 7.49 -6.25 -0.18
CA ILE A 147 7.07 -4.89 -0.51
C ILE A 147 8.24 -3.93 -0.30
N ASN A 148 8.60 -3.23 -1.38
CA ASN A 148 9.62 -2.19 -1.36
C ASN A 148 8.94 -0.82 -1.41
N PHE A 149 9.08 -0.03 -0.37
CA PHE A 149 8.64 1.35 -0.34
C PHE A 149 9.77 2.28 -0.81
N TYR A 150 9.45 3.17 -1.74
CA TYR A 150 10.28 4.26 -2.20
C TYR A 150 9.60 5.56 -1.77
N VAL A 151 10.13 6.19 -0.74
CA VAL A 151 9.46 7.32 -0.07
C VAL A 151 10.23 8.60 -0.32
N GLY A 152 9.61 9.49 -1.06
CA GLY A 152 10.13 10.83 -1.27
C GLY A 152 9.80 11.74 -0.08
N ARG A 153 10.82 12.47 0.40
CA ARG A 153 10.73 13.34 1.58
C ARG A 153 10.37 14.78 1.26
N ALA A 154 10.08 15.13 0.00
CA ALA A 154 9.64 16.47 -0.33
C ALA A 154 8.39 16.86 0.47
N ILE A 155 8.41 18.07 0.99
CA ILE A 155 7.26 18.69 1.66
C ILE A 155 6.42 19.36 0.57
N ASN A 156 5.11 19.09 0.56
CA ASN A 156 4.20 19.78 -0.37
C ASN A 156 3.81 21.15 0.24
N PRO A 157 4.22 22.28 -0.35
CA PRO A 157 3.85 23.60 0.16
C PRO A 157 2.35 23.85 0.22
N ALA A 158 1.56 23.21 -0.67
CA ALA A 158 0.10 23.33 -0.70
C ALA A 158 -0.61 22.73 0.53
N HIS A 159 0.08 21.91 1.32
CA HIS A 159 -0.41 21.33 2.57
C HIS A 159 0.24 21.94 3.81
N GLN A 160 1.01 23.02 3.64
CA GLN A 160 1.58 23.76 4.75
C GLN A 160 0.50 24.69 5.34
N ASN A 161 -0.13 24.24 6.43
CA ASN A 161 -0.74 25.16 7.37
C ASN A 161 0.41 25.74 8.22
N PRO A 162 0.65 27.07 8.22
CA PRO A 162 1.75 27.69 8.98
C PRO A 162 1.77 27.36 10.48
N ASP A 163 0.60 26.99 11.03
CA ASP A 163 0.42 26.69 12.44
C ASP A 163 0.66 25.23 12.83
N LEU A 164 1.02 24.36 11.88
CA LEU A 164 1.24 22.93 12.14
C LEU A 164 2.55 22.45 11.48
N PRO A 165 3.63 22.21 12.24
CA PRO A 165 4.88 21.58 11.73
C PRO A 165 4.71 20.10 11.36
N ILE A 166 3.49 19.69 11.01
CA ILE A 166 3.03 18.29 11.02
C ILE A 166 3.28 17.56 9.68
N ASN A 167 3.52 18.29 8.57
CA ASN A 167 3.39 17.67 7.22
C ASN A 167 4.55 16.74 6.80
N PHE A 168 5.74 16.92 7.33
CA PHE A 168 6.86 16.00 7.08
C PHE A 168 6.61 14.64 7.76
N ASN A 169 6.07 14.68 8.98
CA ASN A 169 5.84 13.49 9.79
C ASN A 169 4.68 12.62 9.28
N ILE A 170 3.65 13.19 8.61
CA ILE A 170 2.47 12.43 8.18
C ILE A 170 2.84 11.30 7.22
N LYS A 171 3.60 11.59 6.15
CA LYS A 171 4.00 10.56 5.18
C LYS A 171 4.86 9.47 5.82
N MET A 172 5.80 9.88 6.68
CA MET A 172 6.68 8.95 7.38
C MET A 172 5.89 8.04 8.32
N ASN A 173 5.01 8.64 9.14
CA ASN A 173 4.15 7.90 10.06
C ASN A 173 3.25 6.90 9.32
N LEU A 174 2.64 7.30 8.19
CA LEU A 174 1.82 6.41 7.37
C LEU A 174 2.63 5.21 6.84
N VAL A 175 3.86 5.44 6.36
CA VAL A 175 4.72 4.37 5.86
C VAL A 175 5.20 3.45 6.98
N GLU A 176 5.57 4.00 8.12
CA GLU A 176 5.99 3.23 9.29
C GLU A 176 4.86 2.34 9.80
N GLU A 177 3.68 2.92 9.94
CA GLU A 177 2.51 2.21 10.43
C GLU A 177 2.03 1.14 9.45
N LEU A 178 1.92 1.46 8.16
CA LEU A 178 1.60 0.48 7.12
C LEU A 178 2.62 -0.65 7.09
N SER A 179 3.90 -0.32 7.19
CA SER A 179 4.99 -1.31 7.25
C SER A 179 4.87 -2.23 8.47
N ALA A 180 4.48 -1.69 9.62
CA ALA A 180 4.27 -2.49 10.84
C ALA A 180 3.08 -3.46 10.68
N CYS A 181 1.95 -2.99 10.12
CA CYS A 181 0.79 -3.84 9.84
C CYS A 181 1.14 -4.95 8.83
N LEU A 182 1.81 -4.60 7.74
CA LEU A 182 2.19 -5.56 6.69
C LEU A 182 3.18 -6.62 7.20
N LYS A 183 4.11 -6.24 8.09
CA LYS A 183 4.99 -7.22 8.77
C LYS A 183 4.18 -8.20 9.62
N LYS A 184 3.16 -7.74 10.36
CA LYS A 184 2.25 -8.61 11.11
C LYS A 184 1.45 -9.55 10.20
N MET A 185 1.16 -9.12 8.96
CA MET A 185 0.57 -9.99 7.92
C MET A 185 1.59 -10.96 7.28
N GLY A 186 2.84 -11.01 7.78
CA GLY A 186 3.90 -11.88 7.26
C GLY A 186 4.59 -11.40 5.99
N LYS A 187 4.49 -10.10 5.65
CA LYS A 187 5.18 -9.52 4.49
C LYS A 187 6.61 -9.13 4.82
N ARG A 188 7.52 -9.26 3.85
CA ARG A 188 8.88 -8.71 3.95
C ARG A 188 8.89 -7.27 3.45
N ILE A 189 9.34 -6.35 4.29
CA ILE A 189 9.27 -4.91 4.01
C ILE A 189 10.67 -4.32 3.93
N LYS A 190 10.91 -3.54 2.87
CA LYS A 190 12.07 -2.67 2.71
C LYS A 190 11.59 -1.25 2.44
N VAL A 191 12.17 -0.27 3.14
CA VAL A 191 11.87 1.15 2.93
C VAL A 191 13.14 1.88 2.51
N SER A 192 13.04 2.68 1.47
CA SER A 192 14.11 3.56 0.95
C SER A 192 13.60 4.99 0.88
N TYR A 193 14.36 5.93 1.42
CA TYR A 193 14.00 7.35 1.49
C TYR A 193 14.85 8.18 0.52
N PHE A 194 14.23 9.23 -0.07
CA PHE A 194 14.84 10.12 -1.06
C PHE A 194 14.56 11.58 -0.78
#